data_811b66ba32f33bd27960b05f197479e4
#
_entry.id   811b66ba32f33bd27960b05f197479e4
#
_cell.length_a   1.000
_cell.length_b   1.000
_cell.length_c   1.000
_cell.angle_alpha   90.00
_cell.angle_beta   90.00
_cell.angle_gamma   90.00
#
_symmetry.space_group_name_H-M   'P 1'
#
loop_
_entity.id
_entity.type
_entity.pdbx_description
1 polymer ?
#
loop_
_entity_poly.entity_id
_entity_poly.type
_entity_poly.pdbx_seq_one_letter_code
_entity_poly.pdbx_strand_id
1 'polypeptide(L)'
;MFTESAHNLGHQAKVLVSQGALLLDVRTTEEHADARLPHSKNIPLHELPNRINELGDKTRPIVVHCRSGGRSAQATALLTRAGFSQVFDLGAMSNW
;
A
#
# COMPACT_ATOMS: atom_id res chain seq x y z
N MET A 1 10.04 -17.23 21.08
CA MET A 1 9.24 -16.25 20.37
C MET A 1 10.06 -15.58 19.29
N PHE A 2 9.51 -15.34 18.18
CA PHE A 2 10.20 -14.64 17.11
C PHE A 2 9.55 -13.30 16.85
N THR A 3 10.26 -12.41 16.22
CA THR A 3 9.72 -11.12 15.83
C THR A 3 9.54 -11.06 14.33
N GLU A 4 8.58 -10.25 13.91
CA GLU A 4 8.46 -9.92 12.51
C GLU A 4 9.70 -9.17 12.07
N SER A 5 10.19 -9.49 10.90
CA SER A 5 11.32 -8.79 10.34
C SER A 5 10.94 -8.26 8.97
N ALA A 6 11.70 -7.29 8.47
CA ALA A 6 11.38 -6.63 7.22
C ALA A 6 11.23 -7.61 6.05
N HIS A 7 12.00 -8.69 6.01
CA HIS A 7 11.90 -9.64 4.91
C HIS A 7 10.61 -10.47 4.95
N ASN A 8 9.89 -10.50 6.09
CA ASN A 8 8.60 -11.17 6.17
C ASN A 8 7.46 -10.30 5.64
N LEU A 9 7.66 -8.99 5.54
CA LEU A 9 6.62 -8.08 5.05
C LEU A 9 6.23 -8.40 3.61
N GLY A 10 7.21 -8.68 2.77
CA GLY A 10 6.94 -9.03 1.38
C GLY A 10 6.09 -10.26 1.24
N HIS A 11 6.39 -11.29 2.02
CA HIS A 11 5.60 -12.52 2.02
C HIS A 11 4.16 -12.25 2.44
N GLN A 12 3.97 -11.53 3.55
CA GLN A 12 2.64 -11.18 4.03
C GLN A 12 1.86 -10.37 3.00
N ALA A 13 2.52 -9.39 2.38
CA ALA A 13 1.90 -8.57 1.36
C ALA A 13 1.44 -9.41 0.17
N LYS A 14 2.29 -10.32 -0.30
CA LYS A 14 1.95 -11.20 -1.42
C LYS A 14 0.77 -12.11 -1.11
N VAL A 15 0.71 -12.63 0.12
CA VAL A 15 -0.42 -13.45 0.55
C VAL A 15 -1.70 -12.63 0.53
N LEU A 16 -1.67 -11.41 1.09
CA LEU A 16 -2.86 -10.55 1.11
C LEU A 16 -3.32 -10.23 -0.31
N VAL A 17 -2.40 -9.88 -1.20
CA VAL A 17 -2.76 -9.56 -2.59
C VAL A 17 -3.33 -10.78 -3.30
N SER A 18 -2.78 -11.97 -3.05
CA SER A 18 -3.29 -13.20 -3.64
C SER A 18 -4.72 -13.51 -3.14
N GLN A 19 -5.09 -12.97 -1.99
CA GLN A 19 -6.42 -13.13 -1.41
C GLN A 19 -7.37 -11.98 -1.76
N GLY A 20 -6.97 -11.10 -2.65
CA GLY A 20 -7.83 -10.04 -3.15
C GLY A 20 -7.57 -8.64 -2.61
N ALA A 21 -6.53 -8.45 -1.80
CA ALA A 21 -6.17 -7.10 -1.34
C ALA A 21 -5.77 -6.22 -2.53
N LEU A 22 -6.09 -4.94 -2.43
CA LEU A 22 -5.62 -3.96 -3.39
C LEU A 22 -4.16 -3.62 -3.08
N LEU A 23 -3.31 -3.65 -4.09
CA LEU A 23 -1.93 -3.19 -3.96
C LEU A 23 -1.86 -1.73 -4.40
N LEU A 24 -1.61 -0.82 -3.46
CA LEU A 24 -1.65 0.62 -3.67
C LEU A 24 -0.26 1.23 -3.61
N ASP A 25 0.14 1.83 -4.73
CA ASP A 25 1.40 2.56 -4.87
C ASP A 25 1.13 4.05 -4.68
N VAL A 26 1.67 4.65 -3.63
CA VAL A 26 1.47 6.07 -3.35
C VAL A 26 2.66 6.94 -3.76
N ARG A 27 3.53 6.39 -4.61
CA ARG A 27 4.60 7.16 -5.24
C ARG A 27 4.03 8.06 -6.35
N THR A 28 4.87 8.87 -6.96
CA THR A 28 4.42 9.72 -8.07
C THR A 28 4.08 8.86 -9.30
N THR A 29 3.33 9.45 -10.23
CA THR A 29 3.00 8.77 -11.49
C THR A 29 4.26 8.47 -12.29
N GLU A 30 5.25 9.34 -12.24
CA GLU A 30 6.52 9.13 -12.93
C GLU A 30 7.28 7.94 -12.35
N GLU A 31 7.33 7.83 -11.02
CA GLU A 31 7.97 6.69 -10.38
C GLU A 31 7.28 5.38 -10.76
N HIS A 32 5.95 5.38 -10.77
CA HIS A 32 5.16 4.20 -11.11
C HIS A 32 5.35 3.80 -12.59
N ALA A 33 5.43 4.79 -13.47
CA ALA A 33 5.66 4.53 -14.90
C ALA A 33 7.05 3.94 -15.14
N ASP A 34 8.04 4.39 -14.37
CA ASP A 34 9.43 3.95 -14.51
C ASP A 34 9.64 2.50 -14.03
N ALA A 35 9.09 2.16 -12.86
CA ALA A 35 9.13 0.81 -12.32
C ALA A 35 8.01 0.63 -11.32
N ARG A 36 7.33 -0.51 -11.34
CA ARG A 36 6.20 -0.78 -10.46
C ARG A 36 6.09 -2.25 -10.11
N LEU A 37 5.37 -2.53 -9.02
CA LEU A 37 5.01 -3.89 -8.67
C LEU A 37 3.86 -4.37 -9.55
N PRO A 38 3.76 -5.68 -9.80
CA PRO A 38 2.69 -6.22 -10.66
C PRO A 38 1.30 -5.88 -10.09
N HIS A 39 0.40 -5.47 -10.98
CA HIS A 39 -1.01 -5.22 -10.68
C HIS A 39 -1.24 -4.11 -9.66
N SER A 40 -0.25 -3.25 -9.39
CA SER A 40 -0.43 -2.15 -8.47
C SER A 40 -1.27 -1.03 -9.09
N LYS A 41 -2.10 -0.41 -8.24
CA LYS A 41 -2.83 0.81 -8.59
C LYS A 41 -2.03 1.99 -8.06
N ASN A 42 -1.83 2.99 -8.89
CA ASN A 42 -1.08 4.18 -8.48
C ASN A 42 -2.03 5.34 -8.16
N ILE A 43 -1.99 5.79 -6.92
CA ILE A 43 -2.57 7.07 -6.51
C ILE A 43 -1.51 7.78 -5.68
N PRO A 44 -0.89 8.83 -6.23
CA PRO A 44 0.13 9.57 -5.47
C PRO A 44 -0.41 10.09 -4.15
N LEU A 45 0.45 10.11 -3.14
CA LEU A 45 0.03 10.47 -1.78
C LEU A 45 -0.74 11.79 -1.73
N HIS A 46 -0.27 12.82 -2.46
CA HIS A 46 -0.91 14.14 -2.41
C HIS A 46 -2.29 14.15 -3.07
N GLU A 47 -2.62 13.15 -3.90
CA GLU A 47 -3.93 13.03 -4.53
C GLU A 47 -4.87 12.10 -3.74
N LEU A 48 -4.31 11.31 -2.83
CA LEU A 48 -5.07 10.26 -2.15
C LEU A 48 -6.32 10.79 -1.42
N PRO A 49 -6.27 11.92 -0.69
CA PRO A 49 -7.48 12.40 -0.02
C PRO A 49 -8.65 12.64 -0.96
N ASN A 50 -8.39 13.10 -2.18
CA ASN A 50 -9.43 13.39 -3.16
C ASN A 50 -9.85 12.18 -3.99
N ARG A 51 -9.16 11.04 -3.80
CA ARG A 51 -9.38 9.85 -4.62
C ARG A 51 -9.69 8.61 -3.80
N ILE A 52 -10.04 8.79 -2.53
CA ILE A 52 -10.38 7.69 -1.62
C ILE A 52 -11.49 6.82 -2.18
N ASN A 53 -12.47 7.42 -2.85
CA ASN A 53 -13.61 6.70 -3.41
C ASN A 53 -13.22 5.72 -4.54
N GLU A 54 -12.02 5.84 -5.08
CA GLU A 54 -11.54 4.88 -6.09
C GLU A 54 -11.12 3.56 -5.48
N LEU A 55 -10.97 3.49 -4.17
CA LEU A 55 -10.44 2.31 -3.48
C LEU A 55 -11.51 1.27 -3.16
N GLY A 56 -12.78 1.60 -3.34
CA GLY A 56 -13.88 0.67 -3.14
C GLY A 56 -14.30 0.53 -1.68
N ASP A 57 -14.75 -0.65 -1.32
CA ASP A 57 -15.31 -0.93 0.00
C ASP A 57 -14.24 -0.80 1.08
N LYS A 58 -14.63 -0.19 2.21
CA LYS A 58 -13.69 0.06 3.32
C LYS A 58 -13.33 -1.19 4.11
N THR A 59 -13.98 -2.30 3.84
CA THR A 59 -13.60 -3.60 4.39
C THR A 59 -12.57 -4.31 3.51
N ARG A 60 -12.32 -3.81 2.31
CA ARG A 60 -11.32 -4.39 1.40
C ARG A 60 -9.93 -4.19 1.97
N PRO A 61 -9.14 -5.25 2.10
CA PRO A 61 -7.74 -5.09 2.52
C PRO A 61 -6.95 -4.31 1.48
N ILE A 62 -6.07 -3.43 1.97
CA ILE A 62 -5.19 -2.63 1.12
C ILE A 62 -3.76 -2.81 1.59
N VAL A 63 -2.87 -3.13 0.66
CA VAL A 63 -1.42 -3.15 0.88
C VAL A 63 -0.86 -1.87 0.27
N VAL A 64 -0.20 -1.06 1.07
CA VAL A 64 0.31 0.25 0.66
C VAL A 64 1.82 0.22 0.61
N HIS A 65 2.41 0.76 -0.45
CA HIS A 65 3.85 0.92 -0.51
C HIS A 65 4.24 2.24 -1.15
N CYS A 66 5.47 2.63 -0.90
CA CYS A 66 6.11 3.74 -1.57
C CYS A 66 7.56 3.36 -1.90
N ARG A 67 8.45 4.33 -2.04
CA ARG A 67 9.84 4.03 -2.36
C ARG A 67 10.64 3.60 -1.13
N SER A 68 10.52 4.35 -0.03
CA SER A 68 11.37 4.14 1.16
C SER A 68 10.59 4.03 2.48
N GLY A 69 9.27 4.16 2.47
CA GLY A 69 8.42 3.95 3.64
C GLY A 69 7.75 5.18 4.22
N GLY A 70 8.28 6.38 3.97
CA GLY A 70 7.72 7.60 4.56
C GLY A 70 6.33 7.94 4.06
N ARG A 71 6.14 7.90 2.75
CA ARG A 71 4.84 8.20 2.14
C ARG A 71 3.81 7.13 2.44
N SER A 72 4.22 5.86 2.45
CA SER A 72 3.28 4.77 2.74
C SER A 72 2.79 4.82 4.19
N ALA A 73 3.63 5.26 5.13
CA ALA A 73 3.22 5.44 6.51
C ALA A 73 2.15 6.53 6.61
N GLN A 74 2.32 7.64 5.90
CA GLN A 74 1.31 8.71 5.88
C GLN A 74 0.02 8.25 5.22
N ALA A 75 0.12 7.50 4.12
CA ALA A 75 -1.05 6.96 3.44
C ALA A 75 -1.82 5.99 4.33
N THR A 76 -1.10 5.12 5.05
CA THR A 76 -1.70 4.17 5.97
C THR A 76 -2.51 4.89 7.05
N ALA A 77 -1.94 5.94 7.65
CA ALA A 77 -2.64 6.73 8.65
C ALA A 77 -3.89 7.40 8.06
N LEU A 78 -3.79 7.94 6.86
CA LEU A 78 -4.90 8.59 6.19
C LEU A 78 -6.03 7.60 5.91
N LEU A 79 -5.71 6.43 5.38
CA LEU A 79 -6.69 5.41 5.05
C LEU A 79 -7.37 4.86 6.31
N THR A 80 -6.61 4.66 7.38
CA THR A 80 -7.16 4.19 8.64
C THR A 80 -8.16 5.21 9.19
N ARG A 81 -7.81 6.50 9.16
CA ARG A 81 -8.73 7.56 9.60
C ARG A 81 -9.96 7.67 8.71
N ALA A 82 -9.82 7.32 7.44
CA ALA A 82 -10.94 7.34 6.50
C ALA A 82 -11.89 6.14 6.69
N GLY A 83 -11.54 5.20 7.55
CA GLY A 83 -12.42 4.09 7.90
C GLY A 83 -12.05 2.75 7.27
N PHE A 84 -10.94 2.66 6.55
CA PHE A 84 -10.50 1.37 6.03
C PHE A 84 -10.02 0.49 7.18
N SER A 85 -10.60 -0.71 7.30
CA SER A 85 -10.41 -1.55 8.47
C SER A 85 -9.15 -2.43 8.40
N GLN A 86 -8.61 -2.63 7.20
CA GLN A 86 -7.48 -3.53 6.99
C GLN A 86 -6.45 -2.87 6.06
N VAL A 87 -5.52 -2.15 6.65
CA VAL A 87 -4.45 -1.48 5.88
C VAL A 87 -3.12 -2.04 6.33
N PHE A 88 -2.40 -2.62 5.39
CA PHE A 88 -1.08 -3.20 5.62
C PHE A 88 -0.03 -2.30 4.98
N ASP A 89 0.86 -1.74 5.79
CA ASP A 89 1.93 -0.88 5.30
C ASP A 89 3.14 -1.73 4.93
N LEU A 90 3.32 -1.97 3.64
CA LEU A 90 4.50 -2.69 3.15
C LEU A 90 5.77 -1.83 3.28
N GLY A 91 5.60 -0.51 3.23
CA GLY A 91 6.73 0.41 3.31
C GLY A 91 7.44 0.55 1.98
N ALA A 92 8.73 0.28 1.97
CA ALA A 92 9.53 0.41 0.74
C ALA A 92 9.14 -0.66 -0.27
N MET A 93 9.12 -0.27 -1.54
CA MET A 93 8.87 -1.19 -2.66
C MET A 93 9.82 -2.40 -2.62
N SER A 94 11.05 -2.19 -2.14
CA SER A 94 12.04 -3.26 -2.04
C SER A 94 11.67 -4.33 -1.02
N ASN A 95 10.67 -4.07 -0.15
CA ASN A 95 10.19 -5.08 0.80
C ASN A 95 9.30 -6.14 0.14
N TRP A 96 8.83 -5.88 -1.05
CA TRP A 96 8.01 -6.83 -1.81
C TRP A 96 8.84 -8.07 -2.17
#